data_f96488d9ce351c646f5fb26aa2fed43e
#
_entry.id   f96488d9ce351c646f5fb26aa2fed43e
#
_cell.length_a   1.000
_cell.length_b   1.000
_cell.length_c   1.000
_cell.angle_alpha   90.00
_cell.angle_beta   90.00
_cell.angle_gamma   90.00
#
_symmetry.space_group_name_H-M   'P 1'
#
loop_
_entity.id
_entity.type
_entity.pdbx_description
1 polymer ?
#
loop_
_entity_poly.entity_id
_entity_poly.type
_entity_poly.pdbx_seq_one_letter_code
_entity_poly.pdbx_strand_id
1 'polypeptide(L)'
;DGKKYKTAFLSGKCWMTENLAYGTKRDSPGPLQTDNCVPEKYCSPADPACNKNGGMYQWDELMDYAVAPGTKGICPPAWHVPTVVEWQSLIDNLIAGIGTPDANALAGSTMKDVLISGGFQALLGGFDYNDHSWAFTSGSLTGTLYWTSTVSSATHSVARGLNNYNPSISLYSSSRGNAFSLRCVKD
;
A
#
# COMPACT_ATOMS: atom_id res chain seq x y z
N ASP A 1 2.81 -18.08 6.23
CA ASP A 1 4.24 -18.15 5.87
C ASP A 1 5.15 -17.90 7.09
N GLY A 2 4.60 -17.55 8.27
CA GLY A 2 5.36 -17.30 9.49
C GLY A 2 6.18 -15.99 9.49
N LYS A 3 6.05 -15.14 8.48
CA LYS A 3 6.74 -13.84 8.43
C LYS A 3 6.19 -12.89 9.49
N LYS A 4 7.09 -12.27 10.25
CA LYS A 4 6.76 -11.22 11.22
C LYS A 4 6.92 -9.86 10.55
N TYR A 5 5.97 -8.97 10.79
CA TYR A 5 5.97 -7.60 10.27
C TYR A 5 6.15 -6.62 11.42
N LYS A 6 6.96 -5.59 11.21
CA LYS A 6 7.06 -4.47 12.14
C LYS A 6 5.77 -3.67 12.12
N THR A 7 5.41 -3.14 13.27
CA THR A 7 4.19 -2.36 13.45
C THR A 7 4.47 -1.10 14.28
N ALA A 8 3.61 -0.09 14.11
CA ALA A 8 3.59 1.11 14.93
C ALA A 8 2.14 1.46 15.30
N PHE A 9 1.97 2.06 16.48
CA PHE A 9 0.69 2.62 16.89
C PHE A 9 0.57 4.04 16.36
N LEU A 10 -0.26 4.22 15.35
CA LEU A 10 -0.44 5.48 14.64
C LEU A 10 -1.93 5.80 14.54
N SER A 11 -2.31 7.01 14.91
CA SER A 11 -3.70 7.47 14.81
C SER A 11 -4.72 6.55 15.51
N GLY A 12 -4.38 6.05 16.70
CA GLY A 12 -5.26 5.19 17.49
C GLY A 12 -5.35 3.74 17.03
N LYS A 13 -4.57 3.32 16.02
CA LYS A 13 -4.55 1.94 15.49
C LYS A 13 -3.12 1.42 15.31
N CYS A 14 -2.96 0.09 15.34
CA CYS A 14 -1.70 -0.54 14.96
C CYS A 14 -1.64 -0.70 13.44
N TRP A 15 -0.62 -0.11 12.80
CA TRP A 15 -0.35 -0.21 11.37
C TRP A 15 0.91 -1.03 11.12
N MET A 16 0.93 -1.80 10.06
CA MET A 16 2.19 -2.35 9.56
C MET A 16 3.08 -1.21 9.07
N THR A 17 4.37 -1.24 9.42
CA THR A 17 5.38 -0.31 8.91
C THR A 17 6.21 -0.92 7.79
N GLU A 18 5.92 -2.16 7.43
CA GLU A 18 6.44 -2.88 6.28
C GLU A 18 5.31 -3.25 5.33
N ASN A 19 5.61 -3.28 4.04
CA ASN A 19 4.62 -3.71 3.06
C ASN A 19 4.40 -5.22 3.17
N LEU A 20 3.16 -5.67 3.06
CA LEU A 20 2.82 -7.09 3.07
C LEU A 20 3.58 -7.80 1.93
N ALA A 21 4.11 -9.00 2.21
CA ALA A 21 4.82 -9.83 1.23
C ALA A 21 4.30 -11.27 1.24
N TYR A 22 3.03 -11.45 1.62
CA TYR A 22 2.38 -12.74 1.69
C TYR A 22 2.00 -13.24 0.30
N GLY A 23 2.01 -14.55 0.12
CA GLY A 23 1.58 -15.22 -1.11
C GLY A 23 2.72 -15.67 -2.02
N THR A 24 2.36 -16.44 -3.03
CA THR A 24 3.26 -16.98 -4.04
C THR A 24 3.66 -15.90 -5.04
N LYS A 25 4.93 -15.84 -5.38
CA LYS A 25 5.41 -14.91 -6.40
C LYS A 25 4.92 -15.34 -7.78
N ARG A 26 4.38 -14.37 -8.52
CA ARG A 26 4.10 -14.47 -9.95
C ARG A 26 5.15 -13.70 -10.74
N ASP A 27 5.43 -14.14 -11.95
CA ASP A 27 6.28 -13.41 -12.88
C ASP A 27 5.55 -12.17 -13.41
N SER A 28 6.28 -11.08 -13.61
CA SER A 28 5.79 -9.88 -14.28
C SER A 28 6.80 -9.48 -15.36
N PRO A 29 6.36 -9.27 -16.62
CA PRO A 29 4.98 -9.40 -17.10
C PRO A 29 4.50 -10.85 -17.12
N GLY A 30 3.24 -11.06 -16.76
CA GLY A 30 2.63 -12.40 -16.65
C GLY A 30 1.10 -12.31 -16.60
N PRO A 31 0.40 -13.43 -16.48
CA PRO A 31 -1.07 -13.41 -16.37
C PRO A 31 -1.51 -12.69 -15.11
N LEU A 32 -2.70 -12.07 -15.16
CA LEU A 32 -3.33 -11.45 -14.00
C LEU A 32 -3.48 -12.46 -12.86
N GLN A 33 -3.48 -11.95 -11.63
CA GLN A 33 -3.82 -12.72 -10.44
C GLN A 33 -5.26 -13.23 -10.56
N THR A 34 -5.51 -14.43 -10.10
CA THR A 34 -6.81 -15.10 -10.30
C THR A 34 -7.30 -15.78 -9.04
N ASP A 35 -8.62 -15.86 -8.87
CA ASP A 35 -9.24 -16.57 -7.75
C ASP A 35 -9.01 -18.08 -7.85
N ASN A 36 -7.87 -18.52 -7.33
CA ASN A 36 -7.40 -19.89 -7.36
C ASN A 36 -7.14 -20.45 -5.94
N CYS A 37 -7.62 -19.78 -4.90
CA CYS A 37 -7.40 -20.10 -3.48
C CYS A 37 -5.93 -20.01 -3.03
N VAL A 38 -5.03 -19.45 -3.81
CA VAL A 38 -3.62 -19.26 -3.48
C VAL A 38 -3.28 -17.77 -3.58
N PRO A 39 -3.05 -17.08 -2.48
CA PRO A 39 -2.63 -15.68 -2.52
C PRO A 39 -1.37 -15.49 -3.37
N GLU A 40 -1.41 -14.54 -4.28
CA GLU A 40 -0.36 -14.30 -5.25
C GLU A 40 0.17 -12.85 -5.12
N LYS A 41 1.40 -12.62 -5.54
CA LYS A 41 2.03 -11.29 -5.55
C LYS A 41 2.98 -11.10 -6.71
N TYR A 42 3.13 -9.87 -7.16
CA TYR A 42 4.25 -9.43 -7.98
C TYR A 42 5.35 -8.82 -7.11
N CYS A 43 6.59 -8.88 -7.59
CA CYS A 43 7.73 -8.25 -6.94
C CYS A 43 8.32 -7.19 -7.87
N SER A 44 8.72 -6.05 -7.30
CA SER A 44 9.39 -4.99 -8.05
C SER A 44 10.66 -5.52 -8.74
N PRO A 45 10.95 -5.11 -9.98
CA PRO A 45 12.22 -5.45 -10.64
C PRO A 45 13.46 -5.04 -9.83
N ALA A 46 13.35 -3.96 -9.03
CA ALA A 46 14.40 -3.50 -8.13
C ALA A 46 14.53 -4.35 -6.84
N ASP A 47 13.54 -5.20 -6.55
CA ASP A 47 13.52 -6.12 -5.40
C ASP A 47 12.82 -7.43 -5.80
N PRO A 48 13.42 -8.23 -6.66
CA PRO A 48 12.75 -9.39 -7.27
C PRO A 48 12.39 -10.51 -6.28
N ALA A 49 12.87 -10.43 -5.05
CA ALA A 49 12.51 -11.35 -3.96
C ALA A 49 11.43 -10.81 -3.02
N CYS A 50 10.92 -9.58 -3.25
CA CYS A 50 9.98 -8.88 -2.36
C CYS A 50 10.48 -8.71 -0.91
N ASN A 51 11.79 -8.66 -0.69
CA ASN A 51 12.37 -8.62 0.65
C ASN A 51 12.31 -7.24 1.30
N LYS A 52 12.45 -6.18 0.49
CA LYS A 52 12.46 -4.78 0.93
C LYS A 52 11.12 -4.10 0.68
N ASN A 53 10.65 -4.17 -0.58
CA ASN A 53 9.49 -3.41 -1.04
C ASN A 53 8.17 -4.14 -0.75
N GLY A 54 8.22 -5.40 -0.34
CA GLY A 54 7.03 -6.23 -0.17
C GLY A 54 6.44 -6.68 -1.49
N GLY A 55 5.25 -7.27 -1.43
CA GLY A 55 4.47 -7.66 -2.59
C GLY A 55 3.62 -6.52 -3.13
N MET A 56 3.27 -6.64 -4.40
CA MET A 56 2.26 -5.83 -5.06
C MET A 56 1.13 -6.73 -5.51
N TYR A 57 -0.09 -6.27 -5.30
CA TYR A 57 -1.29 -7.06 -5.47
C TYR A 57 -2.28 -6.30 -6.35
N GLN A 58 -2.97 -7.02 -7.22
CA GLN A 58 -4.19 -6.51 -7.82
C GLN A 58 -5.27 -6.38 -6.74
N TRP A 59 -6.21 -5.46 -6.93
CA TRP A 59 -7.15 -5.13 -5.86
C TRP A 59 -8.03 -6.31 -5.45
N ASP A 60 -8.54 -7.06 -6.41
CA ASP A 60 -9.41 -8.21 -6.14
C ASP A 60 -8.65 -9.30 -5.39
N GLU A 61 -7.37 -9.53 -5.73
CA GLU A 61 -6.49 -10.48 -5.04
C GLU A 61 -6.25 -10.10 -3.57
N LEU A 62 -5.86 -8.83 -3.32
CA LEU A 62 -5.61 -8.42 -1.93
C LEU A 62 -6.86 -8.42 -1.05
N MET A 63 -8.05 -8.26 -1.66
CA MET A 63 -9.33 -8.33 -0.97
C MET A 63 -9.83 -9.76 -0.77
N ASP A 64 -9.08 -10.77 -1.22
CA ASP A 64 -9.53 -12.17 -1.24
C ASP A 64 -10.90 -12.27 -1.95
N TYR A 65 -11.02 -11.51 -3.06
CA TYR A 65 -12.21 -11.37 -3.91
C TYR A 65 -13.49 -10.85 -3.21
N ALA A 66 -13.37 -10.36 -1.97
CA ALA A 66 -14.43 -9.65 -1.29
C ALA A 66 -14.49 -8.17 -1.74
N VAL A 67 -15.67 -7.54 -1.63
CA VAL A 67 -15.87 -6.12 -2.03
C VAL A 67 -16.24 -5.20 -0.86
N ALA A 68 -16.47 -5.75 0.32
CA ALA A 68 -16.86 -4.97 1.49
C ALA A 68 -15.65 -4.20 2.06
N PRO A 69 -15.75 -2.87 2.28
CA PRO A 69 -14.68 -2.11 2.92
C PRO A 69 -14.35 -2.65 4.32
N GLY A 70 -13.05 -2.62 4.68
CA GLY A 70 -12.58 -3.14 5.97
C GLY A 70 -12.55 -4.67 6.07
N THR A 71 -12.70 -5.38 4.95
CA THR A 71 -12.54 -6.84 4.91
C THR A 71 -11.10 -7.22 5.25
N LYS A 72 -10.95 -8.39 5.89
CA LYS A 72 -9.65 -8.98 6.19
C LYS A 72 -8.77 -9.10 4.94
N GLY A 73 -9.34 -9.53 3.80
CA GLY A 73 -8.59 -9.86 2.60
C GLY A 73 -7.45 -10.84 2.91
N ILE A 74 -6.29 -10.62 2.31
CA ILE A 74 -5.08 -11.42 2.55
C ILE A 74 -4.29 -10.98 3.81
N CYS A 75 -4.81 -10.05 4.61
CA CYS A 75 -4.19 -9.63 5.87
C CYS A 75 -4.19 -10.77 6.90
N PRO A 76 -3.26 -10.76 7.88
CA PRO A 76 -3.25 -11.74 8.97
C PRO A 76 -4.55 -11.73 9.78
N PRO A 77 -4.81 -12.79 10.59
CA PRO A 77 -5.94 -12.79 11.52
C PRO A 77 -5.93 -11.58 12.46
N ALA A 78 -7.10 -10.97 12.71
CA ALA A 78 -7.29 -9.73 13.46
C ALA A 78 -6.65 -8.48 12.82
N TRP A 79 -6.44 -8.53 11.51
CA TRP A 79 -6.00 -7.40 10.67
C TRP A 79 -6.87 -7.33 9.43
N HIS A 80 -7.02 -6.14 8.87
CA HIS A 80 -7.79 -5.93 7.65
C HIS A 80 -7.09 -5.00 6.67
N VAL A 81 -7.59 -4.98 5.43
CA VAL A 81 -7.19 -4.02 4.40
C VAL A 81 -7.76 -2.65 4.77
N PRO A 82 -6.93 -1.62 4.98
CA PRO A 82 -7.40 -0.34 5.48
C PRO A 82 -8.37 0.32 4.52
N THR A 83 -9.39 0.98 5.06
CA THR A 83 -10.33 1.83 4.33
C THR A 83 -9.69 3.18 3.98
N VAL A 84 -10.29 3.91 3.05
CA VAL A 84 -9.90 5.30 2.76
C VAL A 84 -10.08 6.22 3.98
N VAL A 85 -11.05 5.92 4.84
CA VAL A 85 -11.31 6.70 6.07
C VAL A 85 -10.19 6.50 7.10
N GLU A 86 -9.71 5.28 7.28
CA GLU A 86 -8.58 4.99 8.18
C GLU A 86 -7.29 5.65 7.67
N TRP A 87 -7.03 5.60 6.37
CA TRP A 87 -5.94 6.33 5.76
C TRP A 87 -6.08 7.84 5.96
N GLN A 88 -7.29 8.41 5.82
CA GLN A 88 -7.51 9.83 6.05
C GLN A 88 -7.25 10.20 7.51
N SER A 89 -7.75 9.41 8.45
CA SER A 89 -7.50 9.60 9.87
C SER A 89 -6.00 9.56 10.22
N LEU A 90 -5.24 8.64 9.61
CA LEU A 90 -3.79 8.60 9.75
C LEU A 90 -3.13 9.90 9.23
N ILE A 91 -3.54 10.37 8.05
CA ILE A 91 -3.02 11.59 7.42
C ILE A 91 -3.34 12.80 8.28
N ASP A 92 -4.58 12.95 8.73
CA ASP A 92 -5.05 14.08 9.54
C ASP A 92 -4.26 14.20 10.86
N ASN A 93 -3.97 13.06 11.49
CA ASN A 93 -3.15 13.04 12.71
C ASN A 93 -1.68 13.40 12.46
N LEU A 94 -1.12 12.97 11.31
CA LEU A 94 0.23 13.38 10.91
C LEU A 94 0.28 14.89 10.66
N ILE A 95 -0.71 15.44 9.97
CA ILE A 95 -0.85 16.87 9.71
C ILE A 95 -0.96 17.66 11.03
N ALA A 96 -1.82 17.24 11.94
CA ALA A 96 -1.99 17.87 13.23
C ALA A 96 -0.69 17.88 14.06
N GLY A 97 0.11 16.83 13.95
CA GLY A 97 1.41 16.71 14.62
C GLY A 97 2.50 17.64 14.07
N ILE A 98 2.39 18.04 12.79
CA ILE A 98 3.35 18.95 12.15
C ILE A 98 3.09 20.40 12.53
N GLY A 99 1.84 20.79 12.71
CA GLY A 99 1.44 22.14 13.17
C GLY A 99 1.79 23.28 12.20
N THR A 100 1.89 23.05 10.91
CA THR A 100 2.24 24.05 9.90
C THR A 100 1.09 24.34 8.94
N PRO A 101 1.02 25.54 8.31
CA PRO A 101 0.02 25.85 7.29
C PRO A 101 0.03 24.90 6.08
N ASP A 102 1.20 24.33 5.74
CA ASP A 102 1.40 23.40 4.64
C ASP A 102 1.42 21.94 5.10
N ALA A 103 0.74 21.62 6.19
CA ALA A 103 0.76 20.30 6.78
C ALA A 103 0.34 19.17 5.80
N ASN A 104 -0.63 19.43 4.92
CA ASN A 104 -1.01 18.46 3.89
C ASN A 104 0.16 18.10 2.95
N ALA A 105 0.94 19.09 2.53
CA ALA A 105 2.10 18.87 1.69
C ALA A 105 3.20 18.10 2.44
N LEU A 106 3.36 18.35 3.74
CA LEU A 106 4.40 17.72 4.56
C LEU A 106 4.04 16.31 5.04
N ALA A 107 2.76 15.96 5.13
CA ALA A 107 2.32 14.65 5.60
C ALA A 107 2.96 13.49 4.81
N GLY A 108 3.09 13.63 3.49
CA GLY A 108 3.78 12.64 2.64
C GLY A 108 5.26 12.48 2.99
N SER A 109 5.96 13.58 3.26
CA SER A 109 7.36 13.56 3.70
C SER A 109 7.52 12.89 5.06
N THR A 110 6.65 13.20 6.02
CA THR A 110 6.62 12.57 7.35
C THR A 110 6.42 11.06 7.23
N MET A 111 5.53 10.60 6.37
CA MET A 111 5.31 9.16 6.15
C MET A 111 6.51 8.46 5.51
N LYS A 112 7.28 9.16 4.68
CA LYS A 112 8.50 8.64 4.04
C LYS A 112 9.71 8.65 4.98
N ASP A 113 9.69 9.51 5.99
CA ASP A 113 10.85 9.73 6.84
C ASP A 113 11.08 8.53 7.78
N VAL A 114 12.11 7.78 7.47
CA VAL A 114 12.54 6.61 8.26
C VAL A 114 13.23 7.01 9.57
N LEU A 115 13.65 8.28 9.72
CA LEU A 115 14.32 8.77 10.93
C LEU A 115 13.32 9.04 12.06
N ILE A 116 12.04 9.17 11.74
CA ILE A 116 11.00 9.32 12.76
C ILE A 116 10.70 7.94 13.35
N SER A 117 11.23 7.70 14.54
CA SER A 117 10.98 6.45 15.29
C SER A 117 9.46 6.23 15.46
N GLY A 118 8.98 5.05 15.06
CA GLY A 118 7.55 4.71 15.11
C GLY A 118 6.69 5.34 14.01
N GLY A 119 7.29 6.02 13.01
CA GLY A 119 6.60 6.54 11.84
C GLY A 119 6.12 5.43 10.89
N PHE A 120 5.35 5.82 9.88
CA PHE A 120 4.79 4.87 8.90
C PHE A 120 5.87 4.22 8.03
N GLN A 121 7.02 4.85 7.82
CA GLN A 121 8.17 4.32 7.07
C GLN A 121 7.81 3.85 5.65
N ALA A 122 7.13 4.68 4.88
CA ALA A 122 6.74 4.35 3.53
C ALA A 122 7.95 4.07 2.63
N LEU A 123 7.88 2.98 1.86
CA LEU A 123 8.92 2.60 0.90
C LEU A 123 8.45 2.99 -0.50
N LEU A 124 9.29 3.72 -1.23
CA LEU A 124 9.02 4.13 -2.61
C LEU A 124 9.44 3.02 -3.58
N GLY A 125 8.75 1.89 -3.51
CA GLY A 125 9.07 0.65 -4.24
C GLY A 125 8.52 0.57 -5.66
N GLY A 126 7.88 1.64 -6.15
CA GLY A 126 7.17 1.65 -7.43
C GLY A 126 5.80 0.98 -7.34
N PHE A 127 5.22 0.75 -8.50
CA PHE A 127 3.97 0.02 -8.70
C PHE A 127 3.91 -0.52 -10.13
N ASP A 128 3.01 -1.46 -10.39
CA ASP A 128 2.80 -2.08 -11.69
C ASP A 128 1.41 -1.74 -12.24
N TYR A 129 1.35 -1.34 -13.51
CA TYR A 129 0.10 -1.19 -14.22
C TYR A 129 -0.39 -2.54 -14.76
N ASN A 130 -1.66 -2.63 -15.12
CA ASN A 130 -2.28 -3.85 -15.64
C ASN A 130 -1.68 -4.35 -16.98
N ASP A 131 -0.93 -3.49 -17.67
CA ASP A 131 -0.13 -3.83 -18.85
C ASP A 131 1.30 -4.26 -18.50
N HIS A 132 1.59 -4.38 -17.20
CA HIS A 132 2.90 -4.68 -16.62
C HIS A 132 4.00 -3.67 -16.97
N SER A 133 3.62 -2.43 -17.22
CA SER A 133 4.55 -1.31 -17.29
C SER A 133 4.84 -0.79 -15.88
N TRP A 134 6.00 -1.16 -15.35
CA TRP A 134 6.45 -0.72 -14.04
C TRP A 134 6.74 0.77 -14.01
N ALA A 135 6.21 1.45 -13.01
CA ALA A 135 6.40 2.88 -12.83
C ALA A 135 7.11 3.20 -11.51
N PHE A 136 7.91 4.25 -11.51
CA PHE A 136 8.59 4.81 -10.33
C PHE A 136 9.47 3.83 -9.56
N THR A 137 10.06 2.85 -10.24
CA THR A 137 10.90 1.81 -9.61
C THR A 137 12.37 2.20 -9.50
N SER A 138 12.82 3.22 -10.28
CA SER A 138 14.22 3.64 -10.33
C SER A 138 14.37 5.06 -10.91
N GLY A 139 15.53 5.62 -10.76
CA GLY A 139 15.87 6.96 -11.27
C GLY A 139 15.57 8.08 -10.27
N SER A 140 15.47 9.32 -10.76
CA SER A 140 15.26 10.52 -9.93
C SER A 140 13.80 10.66 -9.45
N LEU A 141 12.86 10.00 -10.11
CA LEU A 141 11.44 10.00 -9.75
C LEU A 141 11.06 8.62 -9.20
N THR A 142 10.82 8.56 -7.90
CA THR A 142 10.37 7.34 -7.22
C THR A 142 9.05 7.59 -6.51
N GLY A 143 8.21 6.56 -6.44
CA GLY A 143 6.90 6.64 -5.80
C GLY A 143 6.38 5.29 -5.37
N THR A 144 5.22 5.28 -4.75
CA THR A 144 4.49 4.07 -4.38
C THR A 144 3.01 4.37 -4.30
N LEU A 145 2.20 3.36 -4.55
CA LEU A 145 0.76 3.40 -4.33
C LEU A 145 0.39 2.30 -3.33
N TYR A 146 -0.55 2.62 -2.45
CA TYR A 146 -1.13 1.71 -1.47
C TYR A 146 -2.62 1.56 -1.74
N TRP A 147 -3.07 0.33 -1.91
CA TRP A 147 -4.48 0.05 -1.99
C TRP A 147 -5.20 0.35 -0.67
N THR A 148 -6.44 0.76 -0.79
CA THR A 148 -7.45 0.73 0.28
C THR A 148 -8.52 -0.30 -0.07
N SER A 149 -9.30 -0.74 0.90
CA SER A 149 -10.46 -1.60 0.68
C SER A 149 -11.68 -0.88 0.11
N THR A 150 -11.56 0.42 -0.16
CA THR A 150 -12.69 1.25 -0.61
C THR A 150 -12.86 1.20 -2.13
N VAL A 151 -14.05 0.83 -2.56
CA VAL A 151 -14.45 0.80 -3.97
C VAL A 151 -14.80 2.22 -4.44
N SER A 152 -14.39 2.59 -5.64
CA SER A 152 -14.83 3.84 -6.30
C SER A 152 -15.80 3.60 -7.47
N SER A 153 -15.70 2.45 -8.14
CA SER A 153 -16.64 2.01 -9.19
C SER A 153 -16.60 0.48 -9.37
N ALA A 154 -17.32 -0.04 -10.32
CA ALA A 154 -17.31 -1.48 -10.63
C ALA A 154 -15.92 -2.02 -11.00
N THR A 155 -15.05 -1.20 -11.60
CA THR A 155 -13.73 -1.58 -12.10
C THR A 155 -12.57 -0.85 -11.43
N HIS A 156 -12.85 0.11 -10.53
CA HIS A 156 -11.85 0.95 -9.89
C HIS A 156 -12.01 0.94 -8.37
N SER A 157 -10.88 1.05 -7.70
CA SER A 157 -10.80 1.18 -6.24
C SER A 157 -9.87 2.33 -5.83
N VAL A 158 -9.98 2.75 -4.57
CA VAL A 158 -9.25 3.91 -4.06
C VAL A 158 -7.85 3.48 -3.63
N ALA A 159 -6.84 4.27 -4.03
CA ALA A 159 -5.46 4.12 -3.59
C ALA A 159 -4.90 5.45 -3.04
N ARG A 160 -3.90 5.34 -2.18
CA ARG A 160 -3.08 6.46 -1.67
C ARG A 160 -1.71 6.41 -2.31
N GLY A 161 -1.25 7.55 -2.82
CA GLY A 161 0.04 7.67 -3.48
C GLY A 161 1.00 8.61 -2.79
N LEU A 162 2.27 8.21 -2.76
CA LEU A 162 3.40 9.00 -2.30
C LEU A 162 4.50 8.96 -3.36
N ASN A 163 5.23 10.07 -3.47
CA ASN A 163 6.40 10.13 -4.36
C ASN A 163 7.46 11.08 -3.76
N ASN A 164 8.66 11.07 -4.33
CA ASN A 164 9.78 11.84 -3.79
C ASN A 164 9.84 13.29 -4.28
N TYR A 165 9.06 13.67 -5.28
CA TYR A 165 9.03 15.01 -5.86
C TYR A 165 7.85 15.85 -5.35
N ASN A 166 6.85 15.23 -4.70
CA ASN A 166 5.73 15.91 -4.08
C ASN A 166 5.54 15.37 -2.66
N PRO A 167 5.56 16.21 -1.63
CA PRO A 167 5.36 15.77 -0.25
C PRO A 167 3.90 15.37 0.06
N SER A 168 2.94 15.75 -0.77
CA SER A 168 1.53 15.44 -0.57
C SER A 168 1.22 13.95 -0.73
N ILE A 169 0.25 13.49 0.05
CA ILE A 169 -0.34 12.15 -0.08
C ILE A 169 -1.56 12.26 -0.98
N SER A 170 -1.42 11.77 -2.21
CA SER A 170 -2.48 11.87 -3.23
C SER A 170 -3.53 10.77 -3.07
N LEU A 171 -4.76 11.09 -3.49
CA LEU A 171 -5.87 10.14 -3.59
C LEU A 171 -6.09 9.80 -5.07
N TYR A 172 -6.15 8.51 -5.38
CA TYR A 172 -6.38 8.02 -6.73
C TYR A 172 -7.59 7.09 -6.77
N SER A 173 -8.37 7.18 -7.85
CA SER A 173 -9.27 6.11 -8.28
C SER A 173 -8.53 5.35 -9.39
N SER A 174 -8.19 4.11 -9.14
CA SER A 174 -7.30 3.33 -10.01
C SER A 174 -7.94 2.01 -10.42
N SER A 175 -7.65 1.56 -11.65
CA SER A 175 -8.10 0.26 -12.15
C SER A 175 -7.66 -0.86 -11.20
N ARG A 176 -8.57 -1.78 -10.87
CA ARG A 176 -8.30 -2.93 -10.00
C ARG A 176 -7.28 -3.90 -10.59
N GLY A 177 -7.06 -3.86 -11.90
CA GLY A 177 -6.02 -4.63 -12.58
C GLY A 177 -4.59 -4.13 -12.32
N ASN A 178 -4.42 -2.90 -11.80
CA ASN A 178 -3.11 -2.41 -11.39
C ASN A 178 -2.66 -3.10 -10.10
N ALA A 179 -1.35 -3.27 -9.92
CA ALA A 179 -0.80 -3.91 -8.73
C ALA A 179 -0.05 -2.91 -7.85
N PHE A 180 -0.52 -2.74 -6.61
CA PHE A 180 0.02 -1.81 -5.62
C PHE A 180 0.37 -2.51 -4.32
N SER A 181 1.13 -1.81 -3.49
CA SER A 181 1.51 -2.28 -2.16
C SER A 181 0.31 -2.34 -1.20
N LEU A 182 0.43 -3.16 -0.16
CA LEU A 182 -0.54 -3.26 0.93
C LEU A 182 0.16 -3.13 2.28
N ARG A 183 -0.45 -2.37 3.19
CA ARG A 183 -0.17 -2.37 4.62
C ARG A 183 -1.45 -2.60 5.37
N CYS A 184 -1.50 -3.65 6.16
CA CYS A 184 -2.68 -3.96 6.95
C CYS A 184 -2.74 -3.10 8.21
N VAL A 185 -3.95 -2.90 8.71
CA VAL A 185 -4.25 -2.24 9.98
C VAL A 185 -4.96 -3.23 10.90
N LYS A 186 -4.66 -3.17 12.20
CA LYS A 186 -5.23 -4.07 13.20
C LYS A 186 -6.64 -3.62 13.58
N ASP A 187 -7.53 -4.61 13.77
CA ASP A 187 -8.91 -4.44 14.24
C ASP A 187 -9.01 -3.79 15.62
#